data_4d4bf993ee79450dbd356fa48b976731
#
_entry.id   4d4bf993ee79450dbd356fa48b976731
#
_cell.length_a   1.000
_cell.length_b   1.000
_cell.length_c   1.000
_cell.angle_alpha   90.00
_cell.angle_beta   90.00
_cell.angle_gamma   90.00
#
_symmetry.space_group_name_H-M   'P 1'
#
loop_
_entity.id
_entity.type
_entity.pdbx_description
1 polymer ?
#
loop_
_entity_poly.entity_id
_entity_poly.type
_entity_poly.pdbx_seq_one_letter_code
_entity_poly.pdbx_strand_id
1 'polypeptide(L)'
;MVWFKHAAWRIGVIYEIVPKNQQTANSEADDDQYYFRIAQLGHAVLNLPNVVKESGDMRPFLTFSVPASQNDFTGQSFASINWQNLVTQRRQNSDQATVRLDLQTLGLEASKMAARAINNSFSVFNRLDDPQPDLGYNVHSYGGLFFGAELINLNDPVRVKPPNYADSSRDSDGKKKTAVMLVKRILVDASNRLFFRGPVYLLIRQPLATQTAGEHQDTLLAEEISFRNSLLSETDAQSGRWTWFQLESAAAERVEKEAYGRFYLSHKLLKAINPAEYQQSVAARQLKEPTAWVNSRVENGAGAADLGCQRNRRVAIGASVVEGVGIQLPESIREEGET
;
A
#
# COMPACT_ATOMS: atom_id res chain seq x y z
N MET A 1 -4.25 7.05 0.45
CA MET A 1 -3.56 7.86 1.49
C MET A 1 -2.21 8.29 0.96
N VAL A 2 -1.76 9.46 1.31
CA VAL A 2 -0.49 10.04 0.86
C VAL A 2 0.26 10.68 2.02
N TRP A 3 1.60 10.67 1.95
CA TRP A 3 2.44 11.59 2.69
C TRP A 3 2.51 12.90 1.92
N PHE A 4 2.45 14.01 2.61
CA PHE A 4 2.66 15.32 2.00
C PHE A 4 3.68 16.13 2.80
N LYS A 5 4.41 16.99 2.08
CA LYS A 5 5.44 17.84 2.68
C LYS A 5 4.82 19.10 3.32
N HIS A 6 5.15 19.29 4.57
CA HIS A 6 4.89 20.51 5.33
C HIS A 6 6.22 20.90 6.02
N ALA A 7 6.25 21.46 7.22
CA ALA A 7 7.49 21.55 8.00
C ALA A 7 8.10 20.17 8.28
N ALA A 8 7.25 19.12 8.35
CA ALA A 8 7.61 17.71 8.38
C ALA A 8 6.63 16.93 7.49
N TRP A 9 6.95 15.68 7.17
CA TRP A 9 6.03 14.79 6.45
C TRP A 9 4.79 14.52 7.31
N ARG A 10 3.62 14.68 6.70
CA ARG A 10 2.32 14.42 7.31
C ARG A 10 1.55 13.40 6.47
N ILE A 11 0.59 12.73 7.07
CA ILE A 11 -0.29 11.78 6.40
C ILE A 11 -1.62 12.42 6.13
N GLY A 12 -2.17 12.19 4.95
CA GLY A 12 -3.49 12.68 4.58
C GLY A 12 -4.19 11.80 3.54
N VAL A 13 -5.43 12.12 3.30
CA VAL A 13 -6.28 11.52 2.26
C VAL A 13 -6.54 12.58 1.20
N ILE A 14 -6.24 12.27 -0.06
CA ILE A 14 -6.68 13.10 -1.19
C ILE A 14 -8.20 12.91 -1.29
N TYR A 15 -8.93 14.01 -1.22
CA TYR A 15 -10.39 14.00 -1.35
C TYR A 15 -10.87 14.74 -2.59
N GLU A 16 -10.00 15.54 -3.21
CA GLU A 16 -10.33 16.26 -4.44
C GLU A 16 -9.07 16.48 -5.29
N ILE A 17 -9.20 16.34 -6.60
CA ILE A 17 -8.16 16.61 -7.60
C ILE A 17 -8.66 17.75 -8.47
N VAL A 18 -7.92 18.86 -8.51
CA VAL A 18 -8.31 20.09 -9.18
C VAL A 18 -7.31 20.38 -10.31
N PRO A 19 -7.75 20.47 -11.57
CA PRO A 19 -6.84 20.82 -12.65
C PRO A 19 -6.33 22.27 -12.49
N LYS A 20 -5.04 22.50 -12.79
CA LYS A 20 -4.43 23.83 -12.74
C LYS A 20 -5.01 24.78 -13.81
N ASN A 21 -5.38 24.23 -14.97
CA ASN A 21 -5.98 24.97 -16.08
C ASN A 21 -7.20 24.23 -16.63
N GLN A 22 -8.23 24.96 -17.06
CA GLN A 22 -9.46 24.38 -17.62
C GLN A 22 -9.26 23.58 -18.93
N GLN A 23 -8.15 23.80 -19.64
CA GLN A 23 -7.83 23.10 -20.91
C GLN A 23 -7.24 21.70 -20.70
N THR A 24 -6.79 21.36 -19.49
CA THR A 24 -6.11 20.09 -19.21
C THR A 24 -7.04 18.93 -18.83
N ALA A 25 -8.34 19.19 -18.74
CA ALA A 25 -9.32 18.16 -18.36
C ALA A 25 -9.44 16.98 -19.37
N ASN A 26 -8.85 17.09 -20.57
CA ASN A 26 -8.97 16.10 -21.65
C ASN A 26 -7.63 15.52 -22.14
N SER A 27 -6.49 15.84 -21.51
CA SER A 27 -5.20 15.25 -21.88
C SER A 27 -4.82 14.11 -20.94
N GLU A 28 -4.10 13.09 -21.47
CA GLU A 28 -3.51 12.04 -20.64
C GLU A 28 -2.74 12.67 -19.47
N ALA A 29 -3.08 12.24 -18.27
CA ALA A 29 -2.74 12.92 -17.03
C ALA A 29 -1.23 12.97 -16.78
N ASP A 30 -0.65 14.13 -17.05
CA ASP A 30 0.60 14.51 -16.41
C ASP A 30 0.22 15.03 -15.00
N ASP A 31 0.67 14.35 -13.95
CA ASP A 31 0.36 14.68 -12.56
C ASP A 31 0.74 16.12 -12.18
N ASP A 32 1.65 16.74 -12.92
CA ASP A 32 2.08 18.12 -12.72
C ASP A 32 1.01 19.17 -13.12
N GLN A 33 -0.07 18.74 -13.76
CA GLN A 33 -1.17 19.60 -14.18
C GLN A 33 -2.30 19.73 -13.15
N TYR A 34 -2.17 19.09 -11.99
CA TYR A 34 -3.20 19.05 -10.97
C TYR A 34 -2.73 19.60 -9.62
N TYR A 35 -3.68 20.17 -8.87
CA TYR A 35 -3.58 20.37 -7.44
C TYR A 35 -4.37 19.28 -6.72
N PHE A 36 -3.85 18.85 -5.57
CA PHE A 36 -4.46 17.83 -4.74
C PHE A 36 -4.92 18.45 -3.43
N ARG A 37 -6.22 18.41 -3.15
CA ARG A 37 -6.76 18.79 -1.85
C ARG A 37 -6.68 17.62 -0.91
N ILE A 38 -6.02 17.81 0.23
CA ILE A 38 -5.69 16.77 1.18
C ILE A 38 -6.32 17.08 2.52
N ALA A 39 -7.13 16.15 3.04
CA ALA A 39 -7.56 16.13 4.43
C ALA A 39 -6.46 15.48 5.27
N GLN A 40 -5.94 16.20 6.26
CA GLN A 40 -4.95 15.65 7.18
C GLN A 40 -5.56 14.54 8.03
N LEU A 41 -4.85 13.41 8.16
CA LEU A 41 -5.27 12.31 9.01
C LEU A 41 -5.03 12.68 10.47
N GLY A 42 -6.01 12.44 11.31
CA GLY A 42 -5.99 12.72 12.74
C GLY A 42 -7.30 12.29 13.35
N HIS A 43 -7.99 13.18 14.05
CA HIS A 43 -9.36 12.98 14.52
C HIS A 43 -10.18 14.24 14.27
N ALA A 44 -11.46 14.07 13.93
CA ALA A 44 -12.35 15.18 13.59
C ALA A 44 -12.36 16.32 14.61
N VAL A 45 -12.30 16.00 15.91
CA VAL A 45 -12.30 17.01 17.01
C VAL A 45 -11.04 17.87 17.06
N LEU A 46 -9.95 17.48 16.40
CA LEU A 46 -8.71 18.26 16.33
C LEU A 46 -8.77 19.36 15.27
N ASN A 47 -9.75 19.26 14.36
CA ASN A 47 -10.01 20.24 13.30
C ASN A 47 -8.74 20.66 12.54
N LEU A 48 -7.97 19.68 12.07
CA LEU A 48 -6.76 19.94 11.32
C LEU A 48 -7.12 20.53 9.95
N PRO A 49 -6.44 21.61 9.50
CA PRO A 49 -6.79 22.27 8.26
C PRO A 49 -6.50 21.36 7.05
N ASN A 50 -7.36 21.44 6.05
CA ASN A 50 -7.08 20.85 4.74
C ASN A 50 -5.96 21.63 4.06
N VAL A 51 -5.16 20.95 3.26
CA VAL A 51 -4.03 21.55 2.54
C VAL A 51 -4.13 21.25 1.05
N VAL A 52 -3.54 22.15 0.25
CA VAL A 52 -3.40 21.97 -1.21
C VAL A 52 -1.95 21.66 -1.52
N LYS A 53 -1.68 20.65 -2.32
CA LYS A 53 -0.34 20.18 -2.69
C LYS A 53 -0.25 19.85 -4.17
N GLU A 54 0.97 19.86 -4.70
CA GLU A 54 1.32 19.34 -6.02
C GLU A 54 1.88 17.91 -5.89
N SER A 55 1.97 17.20 -7.01
CA SER A 55 2.47 15.82 -7.05
C SER A 55 3.86 15.68 -6.45
N GLY A 56 4.77 16.61 -6.76
CA GLY A 56 6.14 16.63 -6.24
C GLY A 56 6.27 16.80 -4.72
N ASP A 57 5.22 17.35 -4.07
CA ASP A 57 5.15 17.51 -2.61
C ASP A 57 4.54 16.29 -1.89
N MET A 58 4.20 15.25 -2.63
CA MET A 58 3.52 14.06 -2.10
C MET A 58 4.33 12.79 -2.36
N ARG A 59 4.04 11.78 -1.56
CA ARG A 59 4.54 10.42 -1.75
C ARG A 59 3.46 9.42 -1.38
N PRO A 60 3.42 8.24 -2.03
CA PRO A 60 2.51 7.18 -1.63
C PRO A 60 2.70 6.81 -0.15
N PHE A 61 1.61 6.62 0.58
CA PHE A 61 1.67 6.23 2.01
C PHE A 61 2.48 4.96 2.25
N LEU A 62 2.55 4.08 1.26
CA LEU A 62 3.21 2.77 1.34
C LEU A 62 4.73 2.83 1.38
N THR A 63 5.32 4.02 1.12
CA THR A 63 6.77 4.19 1.05
C THR A 63 7.44 4.44 2.40
N PHE A 64 6.66 4.58 3.48
CA PHE A 64 7.19 4.87 4.81
C PHE A 64 6.40 4.16 5.91
N SER A 65 7.12 3.61 6.87
CA SER A 65 6.52 3.09 8.11
C SER A 65 5.98 4.24 8.96
N VAL A 66 4.84 4.01 9.60
CA VAL A 66 4.30 4.94 10.58
C VAL A 66 5.19 4.92 11.83
N PRO A 67 5.76 6.05 12.27
CA PRO A 67 6.58 6.10 13.46
C PRO A 67 5.84 5.63 14.71
N ALA A 68 6.57 5.17 15.72
CA ALA A 68 5.98 4.78 17.01
C ALA A 68 5.19 5.94 17.63
N SER A 69 4.10 5.62 18.32
CA SER A 69 3.36 6.58 19.14
C SER A 69 4.16 6.91 20.39
N GLN A 70 3.89 8.08 20.99
CA GLN A 70 4.45 8.43 22.29
C GLN A 70 3.96 7.46 23.38
N ASN A 71 4.70 7.38 24.48
CA ASN A 71 4.45 6.42 25.57
C ASN A 71 3.01 6.46 26.09
N ASP A 72 2.41 7.65 26.19
CA ASP A 72 1.04 7.82 26.70
C ASP A 72 -0.03 7.11 25.84
N PHE A 73 0.28 6.83 24.56
CA PHE A 73 -0.61 6.17 23.61
C PHE A 73 -0.20 4.73 23.27
N THR A 74 0.89 4.25 23.88
CA THR A 74 1.38 2.90 23.62
C THR A 74 0.37 1.86 24.11
N GLY A 75 0.03 0.90 23.26
CA GLY A 75 -0.92 -0.17 23.58
C GLY A 75 -2.40 0.23 23.49
N GLN A 76 -2.71 1.50 23.21
CA GLN A 76 -4.08 1.93 23.02
C GLN A 76 -4.48 1.86 21.53
N SER A 77 -5.76 1.60 21.27
CA SER A 77 -6.33 1.71 19.93
C SER A 77 -6.80 3.14 19.64
N PHE A 78 -6.80 3.55 18.37
CA PHE A 78 -7.31 4.87 17.97
C PHE A 78 -8.75 5.11 18.46
N ALA A 79 -9.61 4.09 18.40
CA ALA A 79 -11.01 4.18 18.79
C ALA A 79 -11.24 4.17 20.33
N SER A 80 -10.28 3.70 21.12
CA SER A 80 -10.41 3.65 22.59
C SER A 80 -10.08 4.97 23.27
N ILE A 81 -9.49 5.92 22.55
CA ILE A 81 -9.06 7.21 23.10
C ILE A 81 -10.21 8.21 23.06
N ASN A 82 -10.46 8.86 24.20
CA ASN A 82 -11.37 9.99 24.26
C ASN A 82 -10.67 11.28 23.81
N TRP A 83 -10.58 11.46 22.48
CA TRP A 83 -9.93 12.60 21.85
C TRP A 83 -10.53 13.96 22.27
N GLN A 84 -11.87 13.99 22.46
CA GLN A 84 -12.57 15.20 22.89
C GLN A 84 -12.11 15.66 24.28
N ASN A 85 -11.98 14.73 25.21
CA ASN A 85 -11.51 15.03 26.57
C ASN A 85 -10.06 15.51 26.54
N LEU A 86 -9.18 14.86 25.78
CA LEU A 86 -7.78 15.27 25.65
C LEU A 86 -7.65 16.69 25.08
N VAL A 87 -8.42 17.04 24.05
CA VAL A 87 -8.45 18.38 23.47
C VAL A 87 -8.91 19.40 24.50
N THR A 88 -9.97 19.07 25.25
CA THR A 88 -10.52 19.96 26.31
C THR A 88 -9.49 20.21 27.40
N GLN A 89 -8.83 19.16 27.89
CA GLN A 89 -7.78 19.29 28.91
C GLN A 89 -6.61 20.17 28.45
N ARG A 90 -6.13 19.97 27.20
CA ARG A 90 -5.04 20.77 26.66
C ARG A 90 -5.41 22.25 26.49
N ARG A 91 -6.65 22.56 26.16
CA ARG A 91 -7.16 23.94 26.02
C ARG A 91 -7.34 24.68 27.36
N GLN A 92 -7.33 23.98 28.46
CA GLN A 92 -7.41 24.59 29.80
C GLN A 92 -6.10 25.24 30.25
N ASN A 93 -4.99 24.98 29.54
CA ASN A 93 -3.73 25.66 29.83
C ASN A 93 -3.86 27.17 29.52
N SER A 94 -3.29 28.01 30.39
CA SER A 94 -3.38 29.46 30.26
C SER A 94 -2.44 30.04 29.19
N ASP A 95 -1.38 29.30 28.83
CA ASP A 95 -0.43 29.72 27.79
C ASP A 95 -0.85 29.27 26.42
N GLN A 96 -1.28 30.18 25.57
CA GLN A 96 -1.74 29.90 24.22
C GLN A 96 -0.67 29.27 23.31
N ALA A 97 0.62 29.61 23.51
CA ALA A 97 1.70 29.02 22.71
C ALA A 97 1.88 27.56 23.06
N THR A 98 1.85 27.22 24.34
CA THR A 98 1.87 25.86 24.84
C THR A 98 0.65 25.06 24.35
N VAL A 99 -0.56 25.64 24.43
CA VAL A 99 -1.80 25.01 23.93
C VAL A 99 -1.68 24.66 22.44
N ARG A 100 -1.16 25.58 21.64
CA ARG A 100 -0.98 25.35 20.20
C ARG A 100 -0.02 24.19 19.93
N LEU A 101 1.12 24.15 20.62
CA LEU A 101 2.12 23.08 20.49
C LEU A 101 1.56 21.72 20.92
N ASP A 102 0.85 21.70 22.04
CA ASP A 102 0.21 20.50 22.58
C ASP A 102 -0.84 19.93 21.62
N LEU A 103 -1.69 20.79 21.04
CA LEU A 103 -2.69 20.36 20.06
C LEU A 103 -2.06 19.87 18.75
N GLN A 104 -0.95 20.48 18.31
CA GLN A 104 -0.20 19.99 17.16
C GLN A 104 0.40 18.59 17.42
N THR A 105 0.96 18.40 18.61
CA THR A 105 1.52 17.11 19.05
C THR A 105 0.42 16.06 19.14
N LEU A 106 -0.72 16.39 19.75
CA LEU A 106 -1.87 15.50 19.84
C LEU A 106 -2.39 15.11 18.44
N GLY A 107 -2.45 16.08 17.52
CA GLY A 107 -2.83 15.85 16.13
C GLY A 107 -1.88 14.90 15.41
N LEU A 108 -0.58 14.99 15.68
CA LEU A 108 0.41 14.07 15.13
C LEU A 108 0.22 12.64 15.66
N GLU A 109 0.00 12.49 16.96
CA GLU A 109 -0.25 11.18 17.57
C GLU A 109 -1.55 10.55 17.06
N ALA A 110 -2.62 11.33 16.96
CA ALA A 110 -3.88 10.90 16.37
C ALA A 110 -3.68 10.42 14.90
N SER A 111 -2.89 11.18 14.12
CA SER A 111 -2.56 10.81 12.74
C SER A 111 -1.82 9.48 12.64
N LYS A 112 -0.82 9.25 13.51
CA LYS A 112 -0.08 7.97 13.55
C LYS A 112 -0.99 6.81 13.90
N MET A 113 -1.83 6.97 14.93
CA MET A 113 -2.73 5.92 15.40
C MET A 113 -3.82 5.60 14.37
N ALA A 114 -4.41 6.63 13.74
CA ALA A 114 -5.38 6.46 12.66
C ALA A 114 -4.77 5.72 11.46
N ALA A 115 -3.55 6.12 11.06
CA ALA A 115 -2.84 5.47 9.97
C ALA A 115 -2.57 3.98 10.26
N ARG A 116 -2.20 3.65 11.51
CA ARG A 116 -2.03 2.25 11.93
C ARG A 116 -3.34 1.49 11.93
N ALA A 117 -4.42 2.08 12.45
CA ALA A 117 -5.73 1.44 12.47
C ALA A 117 -6.21 1.10 11.05
N ILE A 118 -6.00 2.03 10.10
CA ILE A 118 -6.29 1.80 8.69
C ILE A 118 -5.39 0.71 8.11
N ASN A 119 -4.08 0.78 8.38
CA ASN A 119 -3.12 -0.17 7.83
C ASN A 119 -3.32 -1.60 8.38
N ASN A 120 -3.90 -1.75 9.56
CA ASN A 120 -4.20 -3.02 10.19
C ASN A 120 -5.65 -3.48 9.94
N SER A 121 -6.32 -2.95 8.95
CA SER A 121 -7.66 -3.35 8.54
C SER A 121 -7.69 -3.73 7.06
N PHE A 122 -8.70 -4.49 6.67
CA PHE A 122 -9.04 -4.66 5.26
C PHE A 122 -10.52 -4.40 5.02
N SER A 123 -10.87 -4.08 3.79
CA SER A 123 -12.24 -3.90 3.35
C SER A 123 -12.38 -4.49 1.96
N VAL A 124 -13.35 -5.38 1.79
CA VAL A 124 -13.63 -6.04 0.52
C VAL A 124 -14.76 -5.34 -0.21
N PHE A 125 -14.73 -5.40 -1.54
CA PHE A 125 -15.76 -4.77 -2.37
C PHE A 125 -16.07 -5.61 -3.61
N ASN A 126 -17.20 -5.32 -4.25
CA ASN A 126 -17.67 -5.99 -5.45
C ASN A 126 -17.76 -7.50 -5.24
N ARG A 127 -18.64 -7.92 -4.30
CA ARG A 127 -18.93 -9.33 -4.06
C ARG A 127 -19.33 -10.02 -5.37
N LEU A 128 -18.74 -11.17 -5.62
CA LEU A 128 -18.99 -11.98 -6.80
C LEU A 128 -19.95 -13.12 -6.45
N ASP A 129 -20.91 -13.35 -7.32
CA ASP A 129 -21.84 -14.49 -7.22
C ASP A 129 -21.22 -15.78 -7.80
N ASP A 130 -19.94 -16.00 -7.50
CA ASP A 130 -19.18 -17.16 -7.96
C ASP A 130 -19.15 -18.22 -6.85
N PRO A 131 -19.97 -19.29 -6.97
CA PRO A 131 -19.96 -20.35 -5.97
C PRO A 131 -18.60 -21.03 -5.94
N GLN A 132 -18.07 -21.23 -4.74
CA GLN A 132 -16.80 -21.91 -4.50
C GLN A 132 -17.02 -23.27 -3.86
N PRO A 133 -17.50 -24.28 -4.62
CA PRO A 133 -17.88 -25.58 -4.05
C PRO A 133 -16.69 -26.32 -3.44
N ASP A 134 -15.49 -26.05 -3.90
CA ASP A 134 -14.23 -26.60 -3.39
C ASP A 134 -13.79 -26.01 -2.05
N LEU A 135 -14.39 -24.88 -1.62
CA LEU A 135 -14.03 -24.17 -0.39
C LEU A 135 -15.10 -24.24 0.71
N GLY A 136 -16.28 -24.79 0.39
CA GLY A 136 -17.42 -24.84 1.28
C GLY A 136 -18.38 -23.65 1.13
N TYR A 137 -19.59 -23.79 1.66
CA TYR A 137 -20.71 -22.86 1.46
C TYR A 137 -20.56 -21.48 2.13
N ASN A 138 -19.54 -21.30 2.97
CA ASN A 138 -19.36 -20.07 3.78
C ASN A 138 -18.16 -19.24 3.34
N VAL A 139 -17.70 -19.37 2.10
CA VAL A 139 -16.62 -18.57 1.55
C VAL A 139 -17.17 -17.69 0.43
N HIS A 140 -16.92 -16.40 0.53
CA HIS A 140 -17.33 -15.41 -0.44
C HIS A 140 -16.14 -14.89 -1.24
N SER A 141 -16.35 -14.65 -2.54
CA SER A 141 -15.34 -14.06 -3.42
C SER A 141 -15.66 -12.61 -3.75
N TYR A 142 -14.61 -11.83 -4.02
CA TYR A 142 -14.68 -10.38 -4.22
C TYR A 142 -13.86 -9.94 -5.42
N GLY A 143 -14.30 -8.86 -6.07
CA GLY A 143 -13.60 -8.23 -7.20
C GLY A 143 -12.36 -7.45 -6.78
N GLY A 144 -12.31 -7.02 -5.51
CA GLY A 144 -11.17 -6.30 -4.97
C GLY A 144 -11.25 -6.07 -3.47
N LEU A 145 -10.17 -5.50 -2.93
CA LEU A 145 -10.09 -5.10 -1.53
C LEU A 145 -9.17 -3.90 -1.33
N PHE A 146 -9.40 -3.21 -0.23
CA PHE A 146 -8.40 -2.36 0.39
C PHE A 146 -7.65 -3.18 1.43
N PHE A 147 -6.40 -3.49 1.15
CA PHE A 147 -5.48 -4.19 2.06
C PHE A 147 -4.68 -3.16 2.85
N GLY A 148 -5.19 -2.76 4.00
CA GLY A 148 -4.73 -1.54 4.66
C GLY A 148 -5.00 -0.32 3.78
N ALA A 149 -3.97 0.41 3.39
CA ALA A 149 -4.08 1.56 2.50
C ALA A 149 -3.98 1.22 1.01
N GLU A 150 -3.65 -0.03 0.66
CA GLU A 150 -3.43 -0.49 -0.71
C GLU A 150 -4.72 -0.98 -1.35
N LEU A 151 -5.02 -0.49 -2.54
CA LEU A 151 -6.07 -1.03 -3.38
C LEU A 151 -5.51 -2.22 -4.17
N ILE A 152 -6.15 -3.37 -4.04
CA ILE A 152 -5.82 -4.61 -4.77
C ILE A 152 -7.06 -5.09 -5.50
N ASN A 153 -6.95 -5.27 -6.80
CA ASN A 153 -7.99 -5.84 -7.64
C ASN A 153 -7.60 -7.27 -8.09
N LEU A 154 -8.54 -7.97 -8.67
CA LEU A 154 -8.22 -9.22 -9.37
C LEU A 154 -7.21 -8.93 -10.48
N ASN A 155 -6.27 -9.85 -10.66
CA ASN A 155 -5.10 -9.77 -11.52
C ASN A 155 -4.01 -8.79 -11.10
N ASP A 156 -4.15 -8.08 -9.98
CA ASP A 156 -3.03 -7.33 -9.44
C ASP A 156 -1.96 -8.29 -8.88
N PRO A 157 -0.67 -8.00 -9.09
CA PRO A 157 0.41 -8.73 -8.45
C PRO A 157 0.57 -8.29 -6.98
N VAL A 158 0.65 -9.26 -6.08
CA VAL A 158 0.83 -9.06 -4.62
C VAL A 158 2.11 -9.73 -4.18
N ARG A 159 2.94 -9.01 -3.44
CA ARG A 159 4.14 -9.57 -2.81
C ARG A 159 3.74 -10.54 -1.72
N VAL A 160 4.29 -11.74 -1.75
CA VAL A 160 3.93 -12.81 -0.82
C VAL A 160 5.17 -13.46 -0.22
N LYS A 161 4.97 -14.15 0.90
CA LYS A 161 5.99 -15.01 1.48
C LYS A 161 6.29 -16.16 0.51
N PRO A 162 7.57 -16.36 0.14
CA PRO A 162 7.94 -17.54 -0.65
C PRO A 162 7.59 -18.82 0.11
N PRO A 163 7.21 -19.88 -0.59
CA PRO A 163 6.98 -21.18 0.04
C PRO A 163 8.27 -21.70 0.70
N ASN A 164 8.12 -22.43 1.82
CA ASN A 164 9.26 -22.86 2.66
C ASN A 164 10.25 -23.81 1.93
N TYR A 165 9.76 -24.53 0.91
CA TYR A 165 10.60 -25.42 0.09
C TYR A 165 11.44 -24.67 -0.95
N ALA A 166 11.14 -23.40 -1.21
CA ALA A 166 12.00 -22.52 -2.01
C ALA A 166 13.21 -22.11 -1.14
N ASP A 167 14.02 -23.08 -0.74
CA ASP A 167 15.16 -22.94 0.19
C ASP A 167 16.26 -21.97 -0.30
N SER A 168 16.05 -21.45 -1.49
CA SER A 168 16.79 -20.35 -2.08
C SER A 168 16.01 -19.02 -2.00
N SER A 169 15.35 -18.75 -0.87
CA SER A 169 14.69 -17.44 -0.64
C SER A 169 15.67 -16.27 -0.63
N ARG A 170 16.97 -16.59 -0.68
CA ARG A 170 18.06 -15.63 -0.83
C ARG A 170 18.77 -15.86 -2.16
N ASP A 171 19.18 -14.78 -2.81
CA ASP A 171 20.07 -14.84 -3.98
C ASP A 171 21.53 -15.14 -3.54
N SER A 172 22.44 -15.22 -4.51
CA SER A 172 23.88 -15.39 -4.26
C SER A 172 24.47 -14.34 -3.32
N ASP A 173 23.84 -13.18 -3.22
CA ASP A 173 24.28 -12.07 -2.39
C ASP A 173 23.60 -12.06 -1.00
N GLY A 174 22.85 -13.11 -0.68
CA GLY A 174 22.14 -13.24 0.59
C GLY A 174 20.89 -12.38 0.73
N LYS A 175 20.44 -11.69 -0.35
CA LYS A 175 19.22 -10.89 -0.35
C LYS A 175 17.99 -11.77 -0.53
N LYS A 176 16.90 -11.39 0.13
CA LYS A 176 15.62 -12.08 -0.03
C LYS A 176 15.12 -11.93 -1.48
N LYS A 177 14.73 -13.05 -2.08
CA LYS A 177 14.11 -13.05 -3.41
C LYS A 177 12.69 -12.51 -3.33
N THR A 178 12.28 -11.77 -4.35
CA THR A 178 10.92 -11.26 -4.47
C THR A 178 10.00 -12.35 -5.01
N ALA A 179 9.03 -12.76 -4.21
CA ALA A 179 7.94 -13.62 -4.64
C ALA A 179 6.65 -12.81 -4.80
N VAL A 180 5.93 -13.08 -5.88
CA VAL A 180 4.71 -12.35 -6.24
C VAL A 180 3.63 -13.35 -6.62
N MET A 181 2.44 -13.18 -6.05
CA MET A 181 1.22 -13.88 -6.46
C MET A 181 0.43 -12.98 -7.41
N LEU A 182 0.04 -13.50 -8.58
CA LEU A 182 -0.94 -12.84 -9.42
C LEU A 182 -2.33 -13.23 -8.91
N VAL A 183 -3.01 -12.30 -8.25
CA VAL A 183 -4.26 -12.55 -7.53
C VAL A 183 -5.38 -12.88 -8.52
N LYS A 184 -5.83 -14.12 -8.52
CA LYS A 184 -6.96 -14.58 -9.34
C LYS A 184 -8.27 -14.62 -8.55
N ARG A 185 -8.18 -14.77 -7.22
CA ARG A 185 -9.34 -14.75 -6.32
C ARG A 185 -8.98 -14.07 -5.01
N ILE A 186 -9.92 -13.31 -4.51
CA ILE A 186 -9.91 -12.70 -3.17
C ILE A 186 -11.09 -13.31 -2.42
N LEU A 187 -10.81 -13.96 -1.31
CA LEU A 187 -11.76 -14.80 -0.61
C LEU A 187 -11.83 -14.41 0.86
N VAL A 188 -13.04 -14.42 1.42
CA VAL A 188 -13.26 -14.24 2.86
C VAL A 188 -14.16 -15.34 3.37
N ASP A 189 -13.76 -16.01 4.45
CA ASP A 189 -14.56 -17.07 5.08
C ASP A 189 -15.53 -16.53 6.15
N ALA A 190 -16.36 -17.41 6.68
CA ALA A 190 -17.32 -17.08 7.72
C ALA A 190 -16.70 -16.54 9.04
N SER A 191 -15.39 -16.75 9.22
CA SER A 191 -14.63 -16.23 10.35
C SER A 191 -13.93 -14.90 10.03
N ASN A 192 -14.29 -14.26 8.91
CA ASN A 192 -13.67 -13.04 8.38
C ASN A 192 -12.17 -13.18 8.13
N ARG A 193 -11.67 -14.38 7.80
CA ARG A 193 -10.28 -14.57 7.39
C ARG A 193 -10.15 -14.33 5.89
N LEU A 194 -9.16 -13.54 5.51
CA LEU A 194 -8.85 -13.17 4.13
C LEU A 194 -7.84 -14.15 3.52
N PHE A 195 -8.13 -14.59 2.31
CA PHE A 195 -7.27 -15.46 1.50
C PHE A 195 -7.11 -14.90 0.10
N PHE A 196 -5.93 -15.17 -0.47
CA PHE A 196 -5.64 -14.89 -1.86
C PHE A 196 -5.36 -16.21 -2.58
N ARG A 197 -5.89 -16.39 -3.80
CA ARG A 197 -5.53 -17.50 -4.67
C ARG A 197 -5.00 -17.01 -6.00
N GLY A 198 -3.97 -17.70 -6.49
CA GLY A 198 -3.36 -17.41 -7.78
C GLY A 198 -1.98 -18.04 -7.94
N PRO A 199 -1.41 -18.02 -9.15
CA PRO A 199 -0.07 -18.50 -9.38
C PRO A 199 0.96 -17.64 -8.66
N VAL A 200 1.99 -18.26 -8.11
CA VAL A 200 3.11 -17.61 -7.44
C VAL A 200 4.35 -17.65 -8.31
N TYR A 201 4.97 -16.51 -8.49
CA TYR A 201 6.18 -16.32 -9.28
C TYR A 201 7.33 -15.84 -8.41
N LEU A 202 8.54 -16.30 -8.75
CA LEU A 202 9.78 -15.85 -8.13
C LEU A 202 10.62 -15.08 -9.15
N LEU A 203 11.08 -13.91 -8.77
CA LEU A 203 12.01 -13.14 -9.58
C LEU A 203 13.40 -13.76 -9.46
N ILE A 204 13.94 -14.27 -10.56
CA ILE A 204 15.25 -14.91 -10.60
C ILE A 204 16.06 -14.43 -11.80
N ARG A 205 17.37 -14.65 -11.75
CA ARG A 205 18.26 -14.48 -12.89
C ARG A 205 18.66 -15.86 -13.41
N GLN A 206 18.37 -16.11 -14.68
CA GLN A 206 18.63 -17.42 -15.32
C GLN A 206 19.56 -17.26 -16.52
N PRO A 207 20.51 -18.24 -16.73
CA PRO A 207 21.30 -18.31 -17.96
C PRO A 207 20.40 -18.44 -19.19
N LEU A 208 20.80 -17.86 -20.31
CA LEU A 208 20.07 -17.88 -21.58
C LEU A 208 19.71 -19.30 -22.06
N ALA A 209 20.61 -20.29 -21.80
CA ALA A 209 20.43 -21.66 -22.22
C ALA A 209 19.26 -22.42 -21.51
N THR A 210 18.76 -21.88 -20.41
CA THR A 210 17.69 -22.51 -19.62
C THR A 210 16.34 -21.77 -19.70
N GLN A 211 16.27 -20.72 -20.51
CA GLN A 211 15.02 -19.97 -20.68
C GLN A 211 14.01 -20.79 -21.49
N THR A 212 13.12 -21.49 -20.81
CA THR A 212 11.83 -21.81 -21.38
C THR A 212 11.05 -20.52 -21.43
N ALA A 213 10.75 -20.04 -22.62
CA ALA A 213 9.96 -18.84 -22.86
C ALA A 213 8.52 -19.07 -22.34
N GLY A 214 8.32 -18.91 -21.04
CA GLY A 214 7.03 -18.64 -20.48
C GLY A 214 6.73 -17.17 -20.73
N GLU A 215 6.07 -16.87 -21.84
CA GLU A 215 5.49 -15.54 -22.06
C GLU A 215 4.55 -15.24 -20.90
N HIS A 216 4.99 -14.41 -19.99
CA HIS A 216 4.09 -13.88 -18.96
C HIS A 216 3.08 -12.97 -19.65
N GLN A 217 1.84 -13.39 -19.68
CA GLN A 217 0.74 -12.60 -20.23
C GLN A 217 0.39 -11.38 -19.35
N ASP A 218 0.92 -11.32 -18.12
CA ASP A 218 0.71 -10.19 -17.24
C ASP A 218 1.62 -9.02 -17.61
N THR A 219 1.00 -7.90 -17.96
CA THR A 219 1.70 -6.72 -18.47
C THR A 219 2.65 -6.08 -17.44
N LEU A 220 2.27 -6.07 -16.15
CA LEU A 220 3.10 -5.50 -15.08
C LEU A 220 4.34 -6.35 -14.82
N LEU A 221 4.19 -7.66 -14.78
CA LEU A 221 5.32 -8.57 -14.60
C LEU A 221 6.28 -8.51 -15.80
N ALA A 222 5.73 -8.41 -17.03
CA ALA A 222 6.52 -8.25 -18.24
C ALA A 222 7.27 -6.89 -18.28
N GLU A 223 6.62 -5.80 -17.85
CA GLU A 223 7.24 -4.47 -17.77
C GLU A 223 8.43 -4.46 -16.79
N GLU A 224 8.28 -5.08 -15.62
CA GLU A 224 9.37 -5.20 -14.65
C GLU A 224 10.58 -5.93 -15.23
N ILE A 225 10.37 -7.06 -15.90
CA ILE A 225 11.42 -7.84 -16.53
C ILE A 225 12.11 -7.05 -17.66
N SER A 226 11.32 -6.40 -18.50
CA SER A 226 11.84 -5.56 -19.58
C SER A 226 12.75 -4.47 -19.03
N PHE A 227 12.30 -3.75 -18.01
CA PHE A 227 13.09 -2.71 -17.37
C PHE A 227 14.40 -3.27 -16.77
N ARG A 228 14.33 -4.34 -15.96
CA ARG A 228 15.51 -4.95 -15.34
C ARG A 228 16.53 -5.42 -16.39
N ASN A 229 16.05 -6.04 -17.44
CA ASN A 229 16.92 -6.53 -18.52
C ASN A 229 17.52 -5.39 -19.36
N SER A 230 16.85 -4.24 -19.48
CA SER A 230 17.40 -3.07 -20.18
C SER A 230 18.59 -2.45 -19.45
N LEU A 231 18.72 -2.69 -18.14
CA LEU A 231 19.85 -2.22 -17.33
C LEU A 231 21.09 -3.15 -17.41
N LEU A 232 20.95 -4.38 -17.93
CA LEU A 232 22.06 -5.31 -18.00
C LEU A 232 23.08 -4.84 -19.07
N SER A 233 24.37 -4.91 -18.74
CA SER A 233 25.43 -4.83 -19.73
C SER A 233 25.40 -6.06 -20.65
N GLU A 234 26.09 -6.01 -21.80
CA GLU A 234 26.16 -7.18 -22.69
C GLU A 234 26.78 -8.39 -22.00
N THR A 235 27.84 -8.19 -21.20
CA THR A 235 28.47 -9.25 -20.41
C THR A 235 27.53 -9.82 -19.34
N ASP A 236 26.79 -8.95 -18.66
CA ASP A 236 25.81 -9.38 -17.67
C ASP A 236 24.66 -10.15 -18.32
N ALA A 237 24.17 -9.71 -19.47
CA ALA A 237 23.11 -10.36 -20.22
C ALA A 237 23.52 -11.76 -20.70
N GLN A 238 24.82 -11.98 -21.01
CA GLN A 238 25.37 -13.30 -21.35
C GLN A 238 25.39 -14.23 -20.13
N SER A 239 25.65 -13.70 -18.94
CA SER A 239 25.64 -14.45 -17.68
C SER A 239 24.23 -14.85 -17.22
N GLY A 240 23.20 -14.17 -17.72
CA GLY A 240 21.80 -14.48 -17.44
C GLY A 240 20.90 -13.26 -17.48
N ARG A 241 19.62 -13.50 -17.68
CA ARG A 241 18.57 -12.47 -17.71
C ARG A 241 17.57 -12.66 -16.59
N TRP A 242 16.96 -11.58 -16.19
CA TRP A 242 15.86 -11.59 -15.23
C TRP A 242 14.63 -12.23 -15.88
N THR A 243 13.95 -13.06 -15.10
CA THR A 243 12.69 -13.71 -15.47
C THR A 243 11.84 -13.98 -14.23
N TRP A 244 10.55 -14.14 -14.45
CA TRP A 244 9.63 -14.67 -13.44
C TRP A 244 9.52 -16.19 -13.61
N PHE A 245 9.97 -16.91 -12.62
CA PHE A 245 9.82 -18.37 -12.56
C PHE A 245 8.56 -18.73 -11.79
N GLN A 246 7.63 -19.44 -12.41
CA GLN A 246 6.42 -19.88 -11.73
C GLN A 246 6.75 -20.99 -10.73
N LEU A 247 6.57 -20.70 -9.42
CA LEU A 247 6.77 -21.65 -8.34
C LEU A 247 5.55 -22.52 -8.08
N GLU A 248 4.38 -21.91 -8.11
CA GLU A 248 3.12 -22.55 -7.75
C GLU A 248 2.03 -22.22 -8.77
N SER A 249 1.11 -23.17 -8.94
CA SER A 249 0.00 -23.04 -9.89
C SER A 249 -1.06 -22.03 -9.45
N ALA A 250 -2.07 -21.82 -10.27
CA ALA A 250 -3.20 -20.93 -9.98
C ALA A 250 -4.04 -21.35 -8.76
N ALA A 251 -3.86 -22.59 -8.26
CA ALA A 251 -4.53 -23.10 -7.06
C ALA A 251 -3.80 -22.75 -5.76
N ALA A 252 -2.62 -22.15 -5.85
CA ALA A 252 -1.88 -21.74 -4.64
C ALA A 252 -2.68 -20.73 -3.82
N GLU A 253 -2.63 -20.91 -2.50
CA GLU A 253 -3.35 -20.08 -1.54
C GLU A 253 -2.37 -19.39 -0.59
N ARG A 254 -2.66 -18.14 -0.26
CA ARG A 254 -1.96 -17.38 0.78
C ARG A 254 -2.97 -16.73 1.70
N VAL A 255 -2.76 -16.91 2.99
CA VAL A 255 -3.49 -16.16 4.01
C VAL A 255 -2.97 -14.74 4.11
N GLU A 256 -3.76 -13.85 4.69
CA GLU A 256 -3.39 -12.43 4.87
C GLU A 256 -2.00 -12.20 5.48
N LYS A 257 -1.60 -13.06 6.43
CA LYS A 257 -0.29 -13.01 7.12
C LYS A 257 0.90 -13.29 6.20
N GLU A 258 0.65 -13.91 5.07
CA GLU A 258 1.68 -14.24 4.08
C GLU A 258 1.71 -13.23 2.92
N ALA A 259 0.78 -12.28 2.90
CA ALA A 259 0.73 -11.19 1.92
C ALA A 259 1.45 -9.94 2.48
N TYR A 260 2.44 -9.47 1.75
CA TYR A 260 3.25 -8.31 2.12
C TYR A 260 2.70 -6.99 1.58
N GLY A 261 1.72 -7.03 0.70
CA GLY A 261 1.11 -5.90 0.04
C GLY A 261 1.29 -5.93 -1.47
N ARG A 262 0.77 -4.92 -2.15
CA ARG A 262 0.81 -4.82 -3.61
C ARG A 262 2.26 -4.79 -4.13
N PHE A 263 2.48 -5.42 -5.28
CA PHE A 263 3.74 -5.29 -6.01
C PHE A 263 3.74 -3.98 -6.81
N TYR A 264 4.84 -3.26 -6.77
CA TYR A 264 5.05 -2.03 -7.52
C TYR A 264 6.24 -2.20 -8.45
N LEU A 265 6.12 -1.71 -9.67
CA LEU A 265 7.20 -1.67 -10.63
C LEU A 265 8.39 -0.89 -10.05
N SER A 266 9.57 -1.53 -10.01
CA SER A 266 10.75 -1.00 -9.35
C SER A 266 11.14 0.38 -9.86
N HIS A 267 11.08 0.60 -11.18
CA HIS A 267 11.43 1.87 -11.79
C HIS A 267 10.42 2.99 -11.48
N LYS A 268 9.11 2.70 -11.49
CA LYS A 268 8.08 3.69 -11.15
C LYS A 268 8.14 4.07 -9.69
N LEU A 269 8.31 3.07 -8.82
CA LEU A 269 8.40 3.30 -7.39
C LEU A 269 9.66 4.11 -7.04
N LEU A 270 10.82 3.72 -7.55
CA LEU A 270 12.07 4.42 -7.27
C LEU A 270 12.06 5.86 -7.80
N LYS A 271 11.51 6.07 -8.99
CA LYS A 271 11.32 7.40 -9.57
C LYS A 271 10.41 8.29 -8.69
N ALA A 272 9.35 7.73 -8.14
CA ALA A 272 8.43 8.47 -7.26
C ALA A 272 9.02 8.79 -5.88
N ILE A 273 9.85 7.88 -5.33
CA ILE A 273 10.39 8.04 -3.97
C ILE A 273 11.67 8.89 -3.97
N ASN A 274 12.59 8.58 -4.87
CA ASN A 274 13.91 9.19 -4.95
C ASN A 274 14.36 9.33 -6.41
N PRO A 275 13.92 10.37 -7.13
CA PRO A 275 14.25 10.59 -8.54
C PRO A 275 15.76 10.63 -8.81
N ALA A 276 16.55 11.21 -7.89
CA ALA A 276 18.00 11.29 -8.04
C ALA A 276 18.65 9.89 -8.01
N GLU A 277 18.22 9.04 -7.08
CA GLU A 277 18.71 7.66 -6.99
C GLU A 277 18.26 6.81 -8.18
N TYR A 278 17.04 7.05 -8.69
CA TYR A 278 16.60 6.44 -9.94
C TYR A 278 17.53 6.77 -11.10
N GLN A 279 17.84 8.06 -11.29
CA GLN A 279 18.76 8.49 -12.36
C GLN A 279 20.17 7.88 -12.19
N GLN A 280 20.71 7.86 -10.97
CA GLN A 280 21.99 7.23 -10.67
C GLN A 280 21.97 5.72 -10.97
N SER A 281 20.90 5.02 -10.58
CA SER A 281 20.74 3.58 -10.85
C SER A 281 20.71 3.27 -12.35
N VAL A 282 19.98 4.08 -13.12
CA VAL A 282 19.91 3.93 -14.57
C VAL A 282 21.27 4.21 -15.21
N ALA A 283 21.95 5.30 -14.83
CA ALA A 283 23.28 5.66 -15.35
C ALA A 283 24.34 4.60 -15.02
N ALA A 284 24.30 4.06 -13.80
CA ALA A 284 25.22 3.00 -13.36
C ALA A 284 24.84 1.60 -13.87
N ARG A 285 23.69 1.45 -14.53
CA ARG A 285 23.11 0.15 -14.93
C ARG A 285 22.95 -0.83 -13.75
N GLN A 286 22.69 -0.29 -12.56
CA GLN A 286 22.51 -1.07 -11.34
C GLN A 286 21.23 -0.64 -10.64
N LEU A 287 20.20 -1.50 -10.69
CA LEU A 287 18.96 -1.22 -10.01
C LEU A 287 19.15 -1.39 -8.50
N LYS A 288 18.88 -0.32 -7.76
CA LYS A 288 18.70 -0.41 -6.32
C LYS A 288 17.30 -0.91 -6.01
N GLU A 289 17.22 -2.01 -5.29
CA GLU A 289 15.93 -2.64 -4.97
C GLU A 289 15.06 -1.70 -4.13
N PRO A 290 13.86 -1.32 -4.60
CA PRO A 290 13.00 -0.40 -3.89
C PRO A 290 12.26 -1.06 -2.72
N THR A 291 12.41 -2.36 -2.51
CA THR A 291 11.72 -3.12 -1.45
C THR A 291 12.02 -2.60 -0.05
N ALA A 292 13.20 -2.02 0.17
CA ALA A 292 13.54 -1.37 1.44
C ALA A 292 12.70 -0.11 1.74
N TRP A 293 12.06 0.46 0.73
CA TRP A 293 11.26 1.68 0.83
C TRP A 293 9.75 1.41 0.91
N VAL A 294 9.36 0.16 0.66
CA VAL A 294 7.96 -0.25 0.72
C VAL A 294 7.68 -0.83 2.09
N ASN A 295 6.61 -0.38 2.73
CA ASN A 295 6.14 -1.00 3.96
C ASN A 295 5.87 -2.48 3.69
N SER A 296 6.70 -3.33 4.26
CA SER A 296 6.41 -4.76 4.33
C SER A 296 5.68 -5.04 5.65
N ARG A 297 4.48 -5.55 5.55
CA ARG A 297 3.65 -5.86 6.72
C ARG A 297 4.33 -6.88 7.66
N VAL A 298 5.18 -7.73 7.12
CA VAL A 298 5.78 -8.86 7.86
C VAL A 298 7.17 -8.53 8.40
N GLU A 299 7.91 -7.64 7.74
CA GLU A 299 9.32 -7.38 8.09
C GLU A 299 9.51 -6.46 9.29
N ASN A 300 8.54 -5.63 9.61
CA ASN A 300 8.68 -4.61 10.65
C ASN A 300 8.31 -5.08 12.06
N GLY A 301 8.11 -6.38 12.28
CA GLY A 301 7.84 -6.92 13.63
C GLY A 301 6.58 -6.38 14.33
N ALA A 302 5.99 -5.33 13.78
CA ALA A 302 4.79 -4.69 14.32
C ALA A 302 3.52 -5.42 13.83
N GLY A 303 3.59 -6.76 13.84
CA GLY A 303 2.42 -7.60 13.71
C GLY A 303 1.54 -7.21 12.53
N ALA A 304 1.96 -7.60 11.32
CA ALA A 304 0.99 -7.88 10.27
C ALA A 304 -0.04 -8.93 10.73
N ALA A 305 0.07 -9.25 11.98
CA ALA A 305 -0.48 -10.44 12.55
C ALA A 305 -2.00 -10.45 12.57
N ASP A 306 -2.67 -9.35 12.62
CA ASP A 306 -4.11 -9.34 12.72
C ASP A 306 -4.70 -8.17 11.92
N LEU A 307 -4.77 -8.35 10.59
CA LEU A 307 -5.75 -7.63 9.79
C LEU A 307 -7.18 -8.07 10.12
N GLY A 308 -7.39 -8.88 11.13
CA GLY A 308 -8.61 -9.53 11.51
C GLY A 308 -9.82 -8.63 11.74
N CYS A 309 -9.77 -7.42 11.23
CA CYS A 309 -10.85 -6.46 11.28
C CYS A 309 -11.25 -6.06 9.86
N GLN A 310 -12.21 -6.80 9.29
CA GLN A 310 -12.93 -6.31 8.12
C GLN A 310 -13.68 -5.03 8.53
N ARG A 311 -13.41 -3.93 7.84
CA ARG A 311 -14.09 -2.66 8.08
C ARG A 311 -14.39 -1.99 6.74
N ASN A 312 -15.61 -1.46 6.64
CA ASN A 312 -15.95 -0.55 5.56
C ASN A 312 -14.95 0.62 5.53
N ARG A 313 -14.47 1.00 4.36
CA ARG A 313 -13.42 2.03 4.19
C ARG A 313 -13.85 3.39 4.69
N ARG A 314 -15.09 3.77 4.43
CA ARG A 314 -15.66 5.03 4.94
C ARG A 314 -15.66 5.06 6.45
N VAL A 315 -16.02 3.96 7.09
CA VAL A 315 -15.99 3.83 8.54
C VAL A 315 -14.56 3.85 9.08
N ALA A 316 -13.63 3.15 8.44
CA ALA A 316 -12.24 3.09 8.88
C ALA A 316 -11.53 4.46 8.80
N ILE A 317 -11.87 5.27 7.80
CA ILE A 317 -11.26 6.58 7.58
C ILE A 317 -12.09 7.71 8.22
N GLY A 318 -13.41 7.59 8.24
CA GLY A 318 -14.34 8.66 8.58
C GLY A 318 -14.06 9.36 9.92
N ALA A 319 -13.76 8.59 10.96
CA ALA A 319 -13.40 9.15 12.27
C ALA A 319 -12.03 9.86 12.28
N SER A 320 -11.21 9.65 11.25
CA SER A 320 -9.84 10.17 11.15
C SER A 320 -9.72 11.48 10.38
N VAL A 321 -10.78 11.94 9.75
CA VAL A 321 -10.82 13.19 8.96
C VAL A 321 -11.87 14.14 9.48
N VAL A 322 -11.76 15.40 9.13
CA VAL A 322 -12.70 16.44 9.55
C VAL A 322 -14.09 16.12 8.98
N GLU A 323 -15.13 16.33 9.80
CA GLU A 323 -16.50 16.20 9.40
C GLU A 323 -16.81 17.07 8.17
N GLY A 324 -17.52 16.52 7.19
CA GLY A 324 -17.80 17.18 5.91
C GLY A 324 -16.79 16.92 4.79
N VAL A 325 -15.65 16.29 5.06
CA VAL A 325 -14.80 15.70 4.05
C VAL A 325 -15.42 14.35 3.64
N GLY A 326 -16.27 14.38 2.62
CA GLY A 326 -16.84 13.15 2.06
C GLY A 326 -15.73 12.29 1.47
N ILE A 327 -15.48 11.12 2.05
CA ILE A 327 -14.65 10.10 1.40
C ILE A 327 -15.51 9.48 0.31
N GLN A 328 -15.26 9.88 -0.93
CA GLN A 328 -15.93 9.29 -2.08
C GLN A 328 -15.06 8.14 -2.60
N LEU A 329 -15.65 6.96 -2.61
CA LEU A 329 -15.10 5.85 -3.38
C LEU A 329 -15.57 6.00 -4.84
N PRO A 330 -14.77 5.55 -5.82
CA PRO A 330 -15.25 5.47 -7.20
C PRO A 330 -16.56 4.67 -7.28
N GLU A 331 -17.47 5.04 -8.18
CA GLU A 331 -18.76 4.35 -8.38
C GLU A 331 -18.59 2.84 -8.69
N SER A 332 -17.43 2.46 -9.23
CA SER A 332 -17.08 1.08 -9.50
C SER A 332 -16.77 0.25 -8.23
N ILE A 333 -16.64 0.89 -7.07
CA ILE A 333 -16.33 0.22 -5.80
C ILE A 333 -17.58 0.20 -4.92
N ARG A 334 -18.15 -1.00 -4.75
CA ARG A 334 -19.28 -1.25 -3.86
C ARG A 334 -18.79 -2.08 -2.66
N GLU A 335 -18.59 -1.41 -1.54
CA GLU A 335 -18.21 -2.09 -0.30
C GLU A 335 -19.34 -2.97 0.24
N GLU A 336 -18.98 -4.06 0.91
CA GLU A 336 -19.96 -4.95 1.54
C GLU A 336 -20.71 -4.19 2.66
N GLY A 337 -22.04 -4.27 2.66
CA GLY A 337 -22.91 -3.56 3.63
C GLY A 337 -23.37 -2.17 3.17
N GLU A 338 -23.04 -1.71 1.98
CA GLU A 338 -23.69 -0.56 1.35
C GLU A 338 -24.90 -1.05 0.54
N THR A 339 -26.11 -0.84 1.12
CA THR A 339 -27.41 -1.01 0.42
C THR A 339 -27.85 0.31 -0.17
#